data_824588dc084fa343d954170f594d88df
#
_entry.id   824588dc084fa343d954170f594d88df
#
_cell.length_a   1.000
_cell.length_b   1.000
_cell.length_c   1.000
_cell.angle_alpha   90.00
_cell.angle_beta   90.00
_cell.angle_gamma   90.00
#
_symmetry.space_group_name_H-M   'P 1'
#
loop_
_entity.id
_entity.type
_entity.pdbx_description
1 polymer ?
#
loop_
_entity_poly.entity_id
_entity_poly.type
_entity_poly.pdbx_seq_one_letter_code
_entity_poly.pdbx_strand_id
1 'polypeptide(L)'
;VNLFIDKNKLVVTTKGKVAEWNSTFKTLNDPVDTKIPIVVITDSKSASASEIVSGCIQDYDRGVILGQKTYGKGLVQVTKNLSYGTMLKVTTAKYYIPSGRCIQAINYAERNPDGSVKRIPDSLKHEFRTAGNRKVFDGGGIDPDLLVEKPEHSPVVDALVKQHLLFEFASLYRSKHESIDSPDKFKLSDKDYEEFSAFIQSKNFSYKSETDKLFAKLKETTSEEKYYDAIKVAYEESLTNLSKAKEKDVLANKAEIATLLENE
;
A
#
# COMPACT_ATOMS: atom_id res chain seq x y z
N VAL A 1 -3.27 -18.50 9.46
CA VAL A 1 -2.73 -19.69 8.78
C VAL A 1 -3.30 -20.96 9.37
N ASN A 2 -3.22 -21.15 10.70
CA ASN A 2 -3.60 -22.41 11.39
C ASN A 2 -5.08 -22.82 11.20
N LEU A 3 -5.99 -21.91 10.89
CA LEU A 3 -7.41 -22.25 10.65
C LEU A 3 -7.62 -23.10 9.40
N PHE A 4 -6.70 -23.01 8.42
CA PHE A 4 -6.87 -23.55 7.06
C PHE A 4 -5.75 -24.47 6.59
N ILE A 5 -4.67 -24.61 7.38
CA ILE A 5 -3.51 -25.45 7.08
C ILE A 5 -3.31 -26.44 8.21
N ASP A 6 -3.00 -27.68 7.85
CA ASP A 6 -2.80 -28.79 8.78
C ASP A 6 -1.80 -28.47 9.88
N LYS A 7 -1.96 -29.16 11.00
CA LYS A 7 -1.08 -29.11 12.16
C LYS A 7 0.36 -29.49 11.81
N ASN A 8 1.33 -28.89 12.52
CA ASN A 8 2.77 -29.11 12.35
C ASN A 8 3.35 -28.65 11.01
N LYS A 9 2.62 -27.90 10.20
CA LYS A 9 3.15 -27.31 8.96
C LYS A 9 3.97 -26.05 9.27
N LEU A 10 5.06 -25.86 8.52
CA LEU A 10 5.91 -24.68 8.65
C LEU A 10 5.12 -23.42 8.26
N VAL A 11 5.20 -22.38 9.08
CA VAL A 11 4.63 -21.07 8.79
C VAL A 11 5.74 -20.09 8.38
N VAL A 12 6.77 -19.97 9.21
CA VAL A 12 7.88 -19.06 8.96
C VAL A 12 9.12 -19.51 9.74
N THR A 13 10.29 -19.31 9.14
CA THR A 13 11.58 -19.46 9.81
C THR A 13 12.31 -18.13 9.82
N THR A 14 12.90 -17.75 10.94
CA THR A 14 13.78 -16.59 11.03
C THR A 14 15.23 -17.05 11.03
N LYS A 15 16.08 -16.39 10.23
CA LYS A 15 17.53 -16.68 10.18
C LYS A 15 18.32 -15.37 10.20
N GLY A 16 19.28 -15.29 11.11
CA GLY A 16 20.16 -14.16 11.31
C GLY A 16 21.62 -14.55 11.47
N LYS A 17 22.48 -13.58 11.78
CA LYS A 17 23.90 -13.84 12.04
C LYS A 17 24.13 -14.61 13.35
N VAL A 18 23.26 -14.41 14.33
CA VAL A 18 23.32 -15.08 15.64
C VAL A 18 22.41 -16.29 15.56
N ALA A 19 23.00 -17.48 15.50
CA ALA A 19 22.26 -18.72 15.25
C ALA A 19 21.24 -19.05 16.35
N GLU A 20 21.54 -18.70 17.60
CA GLU A 20 20.66 -18.90 18.76
C GLU A 20 19.36 -18.09 18.68
N TRP A 21 19.31 -17.05 17.85
CA TRP A 21 18.12 -16.24 17.63
C TRP A 21 17.26 -16.72 16.46
N ASN A 22 17.70 -17.78 15.79
CA ASN A 22 16.89 -18.38 14.75
C ASN A 22 15.69 -19.09 15.37
N SER A 23 14.56 -18.95 14.72
CA SER A 23 13.31 -19.54 15.21
C SER A 23 12.52 -20.14 14.07
N THR A 24 11.78 -21.21 14.37
CA THR A 24 10.87 -21.86 13.44
C THR A 24 9.49 -21.90 14.04
N PHE A 25 8.52 -21.38 13.31
CA PHE A 25 7.12 -21.33 13.72
C PHE A 25 6.29 -22.27 12.84
N LYS A 26 5.49 -23.09 13.48
CA LYS A 26 4.61 -24.07 12.83
C LYS A 26 3.17 -23.87 13.29
N THR A 27 2.23 -24.40 12.55
CA THR A 27 0.83 -24.51 12.97
C THR A 27 0.72 -25.42 14.21
N LEU A 28 -0.02 -25.01 15.23
CA LEU A 28 -0.07 -25.66 16.53
C LEU A 28 -1.30 -26.53 16.73
N ASN A 29 -2.43 -26.13 16.19
CA ASN A 29 -3.73 -26.77 16.38
C ASN A 29 -4.20 -27.46 15.09
N ASP A 30 -5.15 -28.35 15.21
CA ASP A 30 -5.87 -28.90 14.06
C ASP A 30 -6.63 -27.77 13.36
N PRO A 31 -6.70 -27.79 12.02
CA PRO A 31 -7.41 -26.77 11.25
C PRO A 31 -8.91 -26.82 11.46
N VAL A 32 -9.57 -25.69 11.29
CA VAL A 32 -11.04 -25.60 11.30
C VAL A 32 -11.60 -26.18 9.98
N ASP A 33 -10.99 -25.82 8.86
CA ASP A 33 -11.40 -26.31 7.55
C ASP A 33 -10.20 -26.27 6.58
N THR A 34 -9.88 -27.41 5.98
CA THR A 34 -8.83 -27.52 4.97
C THR A 34 -9.36 -27.55 3.53
N LYS A 35 -10.68 -27.50 3.31
CA LYS A 35 -11.32 -27.68 2.01
C LYS A 35 -12.02 -26.44 1.46
N ILE A 36 -12.51 -25.55 2.34
CA ILE A 36 -13.17 -24.32 1.90
C ILE A 36 -12.28 -23.55 0.90
N PRO A 37 -12.80 -23.08 -0.24
CA PRO A 37 -12.05 -22.25 -1.17
C PRO A 37 -11.57 -20.97 -0.49
N ILE A 38 -10.30 -20.61 -0.71
CA ILE A 38 -9.69 -19.40 -0.11
C ILE A 38 -9.17 -18.51 -1.22
N VAL A 39 -9.54 -17.23 -1.17
CA VAL A 39 -8.92 -16.13 -1.92
C VAL A 39 -8.36 -15.12 -0.92
N VAL A 40 -7.07 -14.82 -1.04
CA VAL A 40 -6.41 -13.79 -0.25
C VAL A 40 -6.19 -12.57 -1.12
N ILE A 41 -6.81 -11.46 -0.74
CA ILE A 41 -6.67 -10.19 -1.47
C ILE A 41 -5.44 -9.46 -0.92
N THR A 42 -4.55 -9.05 -1.82
CA THR A 42 -3.32 -8.31 -1.47
C THR A 42 -3.17 -7.05 -2.32
N ASP A 43 -2.48 -6.06 -1.75
CA ASP A 43 -2.08 -4.84 -2.43
C ASP A 43 -0.61 -4.50 -2.16
N SER A 44 -0.11 -3.42 -2.76
CA SER A 44 1.27 -2.96 -2.59
C SER A 44 1.60 -2.47 -1.16
N LYS A 45 0.62 -2.34 -0.28
CA LYS A 45 0.76 -1.97 1.14
C LYS A 45 0.69 -3.19 2.06
N SER A 46 0.23 -4.33 1.57
CA SER A 46 0.23 -5.59 2.30
C SER A 46 1.65 -5.98 2.66
N ALA A 47 1.98 -6.06 3.95
CA ALA A 47 3.35 -6.16 4.41
C ALA A 47 3.52 -7.06 5.64
N SER A 48 4.74 -7.59 5.86
CA SER A 48 5.14 -8.27 7.09
C SER A 48 4.28 -9.52 7.38
N ALA A 49 3.52 -9.54 8.49
CA ALA A 49 2.67 -10.69 8.84
C ALA A 49 1.63 -11.02 7.77
N SER A 50 1.09 -10.02 7.07
CA SER A 50 0.19 -10.22 5.93
C SER A 50 0.87 -11.00 4.81
N GLU A 51 2.16 -10.74 4.58
CA GLU A 51 2.95 -11.45 3.57
C GLU A 51 3.29 -12.88 4.02
N ILE A 52 3.46 -13.12 5.33
CA ILE A 52 3.60 -14.47 5.86
C ILE A 52 2.31 -15.26 5.63
N VAL A 53 1.15 -14.66 5.88
CA VAL A 53 -0.15 -15.34 5.68
C VAL A 53 -0.38 -15.62 4.20
N SER A 54 -0.30 -14.63 3.33
CA SER A 54 -0.50 -14.79 1.88
C SER A 54 0.51 -15.76 1.27
N GLY A 55 1.78 -15.63 1.66
CA GLY A 55 2.85 -16.51 1.21
C GLY A 55 2.67 -17.96 1.66
N CYS A 56 2.21 -18.21 2.89
CA CYS A 56 1.90 -19.57 3.35
C CYS A 56 0.75 -20.18 2.54
N ILE A 57 -0.33 -19.44 2.32
CA ILE A 57 -1.47 -19.90 1.52
C ILE A 57 -1.04 -20.24 0.09
N GLN A 58 -0.18 -19.39 -0.50
CA GLN A 58 0.37 -19.62 -1.83
C GLN A 58 1.33 -20.82 -1.87
N ASP A 59 2.30 -20.89 -0.95
CA ASP A 59 3.33 -21.93 -0.94
C ASP A 59 2.77 -23.33 -0.68
N TYR A 60 1.68 -23.44 0.07
CA TYR A 60 0.96 -24.71 0.27
C TYR A 60 -0.10 -24.99 -0.80
N ASP A 61 -0.26 -24.12 -1.80
CA ASP A 61 -1.34 -24.23 -2.80
C ASP A 61 -2.74 -24.34 -2.16
N ARG A 62 -2.89 -23.72 -0.98
CA ARG A 62 -4.13 -23.81 -0.19
C ARG A 62 -5.21 -22.85 -0.68
N GLY A 63 -4.83 -21.83 -1.42
CA GLY A 63 -5.73 -20.80 -1.95
C GLY A 63 -5.07 -19.98 -3.05
N VAL A 64 -5.80 -19.00 -3.55
CA VAL A 64 -5.40 -18.10 -4.63
C VAL A 64 -5.08 -16.73 -4.03
N ILE A 65 -3.98 -16.13 -4.45
CA ILE A 65 -3.62 -14.76 -4.12
C ILE A 65 -4.09 -13.86 -5.26
N LEU A 66 -4.99 -12.92 -4.93
CA LEU A 66 -5.62 -12.00 -5.88
C LEU A 66 -5.21 -10.56 -5.57
N GLY A 67 -4.93 -9.75 -6.57
CA GLY A 67 -4.68 -8.33 -6.41
C GLY A 67 -3.31 -7.89 -6.88
N GLN A 68 -2.56 -7.17 -6.02
CA GLN A 68 -1.27 -6.61 -6.38
C GLN A 68 -0.14 -7.30 -5.62
N LYS A 69 1.07 -7.17 -6.17
CA LYS A 69 2.30 -7.56 -5.52
C LYS A 69 2.46 -6.85 -4.18
N THR A 70 2.81 -7.60 -3.14
CA THR A 70 2.95 -7.07 -1.78
C THR A 70 4.21 -6.21 -1.60
N TYR A 71 4.35 -5.59 -0.44
CA TYR A 71 5.40 -4.62 -0.15
C TYR A 71 6.82 -5.20 -0.19
N GLY A 72 7.01 -6.41 0.34
CA GLY A 72 8.33 -7.04 0.47
C GLY A 72 9.07 -6.67 1.77
N LYS A 73 8.40 -6.74 2.92
CA LYS A 73 9.00 -6.49 4.24
C LYS A 73 9.34 -7.81 4.93
N GLY A 74 10.54 -8.31 4.69
CA GLY A 74 11.04 -9.60 5.16
C GLY A 74 12.11 -9.55 6.26
N LEU A 75 12.26 -8.41 6.98
CA LEU A 75 13.23 -8.25 8.05
C LEU A 75 12.58 -8.33 9.43
N VAL A 76 13.24 -9.06 10.34
CA VAL A 76 12.92 -9.10 11.76
C VAL A 76 13.70 -8.02 12.48
N GLN A 77 12.98 -7.15 13.19
CA GLN A 77 13.58 -6.08 13.96
C GLN A 77 13.19 -6.23 15.43
N VAL A 78 14.14 -6.04 16.32
CA VAL A 78 13.93 -6.01 17.78
C VAL A 78 14.33 -4.66 18.34
N THR A 79 13.63 -4.24 19.38
CA THR A 79 13.98 -3.03 20.14
C THR A 79 14.73 -3.45 21.39
N LYS A 80 15.90 -2.86 21.60
CA LYS A 80 16.73 -3.05 22.80
C LYS A 80 16.78 -1.76 23.59
N ASN A 81 16.49 -1.84 24.88
CA ASN A 81 16.66 -0.70 25.77
C ASN A 81 18.14 -0.45 25.98
N LEU A 82 18.53 0.82 25.94
CA LEU A 82 19.86 1.32 26.23
C LEU A 82 19.83 2.20 27.47
N SER A 83 20.98 2.70 27.89
CA SER A 83 21.11 3.66 29.02
C SER A 83 20.31 4.95 28.74
N TYR A 84 19.98 5.66 29.82
CA TYR A 84 19.28 6.97 29.77
C TYR A 84 17.91 6.93 29.10
N GLY A 85 17.18 5.81 29.19
CA GLY A 85 15.83 5.67 28.62
C GLY A 85 15.77 5.68 27.09
N THR A 86 16.92 5.52 26.42
CA THR A 86 16.99 5.42 24.97
C THR A 86 16.73 3.99 24.50
N MET A 87 16.33 3.84 23.24
CA MET A 87 16.06 2.53 22.62
C MET A 87 16.76 2.41 21.28
N LEU A 88 17.32 1.24 21.03
CA LEU A 88 17.91 0.87 19.74
C LEU A 88 16.99 -0.13 19.04
N LYS A 89 16.52 0.22 17.85
CA LYS A 89 15.83 -0.71 16.93
C LYS A 89 16.84 -1.27 15.95
N VAL A 90 17.04 -2.59 15.98
CA VAL A 90 18.06 -3.27 15.19
C VAL A 90 17.46 -4.44 14.42
N THR A 91 17.89 -4.62 13.17
CA THR A 91 17.55 -5.79 12.37
C THR A 91 18.40 -6.97 12.81
N THR A 92 17.76 -8.08 13.20
CA THR A 92 18.43 -9.27 13.74
C THR A 92 18.37 -10.46 12.79
N ALA A 93 17.34 -10.56 11.94
CA ALA A 93 17.13 -11.71 11.07
C ALA A 93 16.33 -11.33 9.81
N LYS A 94 16.35 -12.23 8.83
CA LYS A 94 15.37 -12.31 7.73
C LYS A 94 14.39 -13.43 8.04
N TYR A 95 13.17 -13.35 7.51
CA TYR A 95 12.25 -14.46 7.58
C TYR A 95 11.97 -15.10 6.22
N TYR A 96 11.73 -16.41 6.30
CA TYR A 96 11.57 -17.29 5.17
C TYR A 96 10.27 -18.05 5.33
N ILE A 97 9.44 -18.06 4.29
CA ILE A 97 8.14 -18.72 4.24
C ILE A 97 8.29 -20.21 3.80
N PRO A 98 7.22 -21.00 3.76
CA PRO A 98 7.33 -22.47 3.60
C PRO A 98 8.15 -22.96 2.41
N SER A 99 8.10 -22.31 1.26
CA SER A 99 8.94 -22.65 0.09
C SER A 99 10.44 -22.43 0.32
N GLY A 100 10.82 -21.75 1.40
CA GLY A 100 12.20 -21.36 1.69
C GLY A 100 12.61 -20.00 1.14
N ARG A 101 11.73 -19.30 0.41
CA ARG A 101 12.04 -17.98 -0.15
C ARG A 101 11.97 -16.88 0.91
N CYS A 102 12.85 -15.88 0.76
CA CYS A 102 12.84 -14.66 1.54
C CYS A 102 12.10 -13.56 0.75
N ILE A 103 11.07 -12.99 1.33
CA ILE A 103 10.22 -11.99 0.65
C ILE A 103 10.80 -10.57 0.68
N GLN A 104 11.94 -10.33 1.33
CA GLN A 104 12.54 -9.00 1.44
C GLN A 104 12.86 -8.39 0.08
N ALA A 105 12.20 -7.28 -0.25
CA ALA A 105 12.36 -6.59 -1.52
C ALA A 105 13.37 -5.45 -1.48
N ILE A 106 13.62 -4.87 -0.30
CA ILE A 106 14.43 -3.66 -0.14
C ILE A 106 15.86 -4.05 0.25
N ASN A 107 16.85 -3.52 -0.49
CA ASN A 107 18.26 -3.63 -0.14
C ASN A 107 18.71 -2.37 0.61
N TYR A 108 18.71 -2.41 1.93
CA TYR A 108 19.14 -1.29 2.76
C TYR A 108 20.65 -1.00 2.72
N ALA A 109 21.44 -1.91 2.18
CA ALA A 109 22.89 -1.71 2.03
C ALA A 109 23.25 -0.76 0.87
N GLU A 110 22.33 -0.59 -0.07
CA GLU A 110 22.54 0.23 -1.24
C GLU A 110 21.49 1.36 -1.32
N ARG A 111 21.94 2.53 -1.78
CA ARG A 111 21.07 3.69 -1.99
C ARG A 111 21.18 4.20 -3.41
N ASN A 112 20.10 4.79 -3.87
CA ASN A 112 20.07 5.55 -5.12
C ASN A 112 20.76 6.92 -4.91
N PRO A 113 21.13 7.63 -5.99
CA PRO A 113 21.72 8.97 -5.90
C PRO A 113 20.85 9.99 -5.13
N ASP A 114 19.53 9.82 -5.15
CA ASP A 114 18.56 10.65 -4.42
C ASP A 114 18.41 10.25 -2.92
N GLY A 115 19.22 9.29 -2.43
CA GLY A 115 19.20 8.81 -1.06
C GLY A 115 18.13 7.76 -0.77
N SER A 116 17.22 7.45 -1.71
CA SER A 116 16.24 6.38 -1.56
C SER A 116 16.91 5.00 -1.53
N VAL A 117 16.25 4.01 -0.89
CA VAL A 117 16.76 2.63 -0.82
C VAL A 117 16.47 1.88 -2.12
N LYS A 118 17.44 1.09 -2.56
CA LYS A 118 17.26 0.24 -3.75
C LYS A 118 16.37 -0.96 -3.46
N ARG A 119 15.65 -1.41 -4.47
CA ARG A 119 15.00 -2.72 -4.48
C ARG A 119 15.93 -3.76 -5.07
N ILE A 120 15.74 -5.02 -4.68
CA ILE A 120 16.45 -6.16 -5.27
C ILE A 120 16.00 -6.27 -6.72
N PRO A 121 16.92 -6.17 -7.70
CA PRO A 121 16.58 -6.28 -9.12
C PRO A 121 16.16 -7.71 -9.47
N ASP A 122 15.31 -7.85 -10.49
CA ASP A 122 14.76 -9.13 -10.90
C ASP A 122 15.84 -10.15 -11.30
N SER A 123 16.98 -9.68 -11.81
CA SER A 123 18.15 -10.53 -12.15
C SER A 123 18.81 -11.22 -10.96
N LEU A 124 18.55 -10.76 -9.74
CA LEU A 124 19.08 -11.35 -8.50
C LEU A 124 18.04 -12.16 -7.73
N LYS A 125 16.83 -12.34 -8.27
CA LYS A 125 15.81 -13.18 -7.68
C LYS A 125 16.05 -14.65 -8.01
N HIS A 126 15.75 -15.51 -7.03
CA HIS A 126 15.87 -16.95 -7.19
C HIS A 126 14.48 -17.60 -7.33
N GLU A 127 14.43 -18.65 -8.12
CA GLU A 127 13.23 -19.46 -8.31
C GLU A 127 13.06 -20.43 -7.14
N PHE A 128 11.86 -20.52 -6.60
CA PHE A 128 11.41 -21.51 -5.64
C PHE A 128 10.14 -22.21 -6.16
N ARG A 129 9.70 -23.24 -5.44
CA ARG A 129 8.52 -24.01 -5.81
C ARG A 129 7.52 -24.08 -4.67
N THR A 130 6.24 -23.95 -4.99
CA THR A 130 5.14 -24.26 -4.08
C THR A 130 5.00 -25.77 -3.88
N ALA A 131 4.16 -26.22 -2.96
CA ALA A 131 3.87 -27.64 -2.73
C ALA A 131 3.33 -28.34 -4.00
N GLY A 132 2.56 -27.63 -4.83
CA GLY A 132 2.08 -28.10 -6.14
C GLY A 132 3.04 -27.83 -7.30
N ASN A 133 4.31 -27.55 -7.02
CA ASN A 133 5.36 -27.33 -8.01
C ASN A 133 5.20 -26.09 -8.91
N ARG A 134 4.39 -25.11 -8.52
CA ARG A 134 4.30 -23.81 -9.22
C ARG A 134 5.53 -22.95 -8.95
N LYS A 135 5.98 -22.19 -9.94
CA LYS A 135 7.12 -21.28 -9.80
C LYS A 135 6.74 -20.05 -8.98
N VAL A 136 7.58 -19.71 -8.02
CA VAL A 136 7.50 -18.48 -7.21
C VAL A 136 8.90 -17.93 -7.00
N PHE A 137 9.03 -16.65 -6.68
CA PHE A 137 10.33 -15.98 -6.58
C PHE A 137 10.53 -15.32 -5.23
N ASP A 138 11.79 -15.14 -4.83
CA ASP A 138 12.18 -14.35 -3.67
C ASP A 138 12.41 -12.87 -4.01
N GLY A 139 12.88 -12.09 -3.05
CA GLY A 139 13.42 -10.73 -3.26
C GLY A 139 12.41 -9.67 -3.70
N GLY A 140 11.11 -9.95 -3.63
CA GLY A 140 10.13 -9.01 -4.18
C GLY A 140 8.78 -8.91 -3.48
N GLY A 141 8.60 -9.46 -2.29
CA GLY A 141 7.28 -9.66 -1.70
C GLY A 141 6.59 -10.91 -2.27
N ILE A 142 5.28 -10.96 -2.17
CA ILE A 142 4.45 -12.02 -2.73
C ILE A 142 3.84 -11.50 -4.04
N ASP A 143 4.13 -12.17 -5.14
CA ASP A 143 3.46 -11.94 -6.43
C ASP A 143 2.08 -12.60 -6.38
N PRO A 144 0.99 -11.91 -6.79
CA PRO A 144 -0.33 -12.51 -6.84
C PRO A 144 -0.41 -13.58 -7.92
N ASP A 145 -1.26 -14.58 -7.71
CA ASP A 145 -1.58 -15.59 -8.73
C ASP A 145 -2.46 -14.99 -9.85
N LEU A 146 -3.32 -14.04 -9.46
CA LEU A 146 -4.16 -13.26 -10.37
C LEU A 146 -3.92 -11.77 -10.11
N LEU A 147 -3.29 -11.11 -11.06
CA LEU A 147 -3.01 -9.67 -10.97
C LEU A 147 -4.30 -8.87 -11.21
N VAL A 148 -4.57 -7.93 -10.30
CA VAL A 148 -5.57 -6.87 -10.48
C VAL A 148 -4.83 -5.54 -10.44
N GLU A 149 -4.91 -4.80 -11.52
CA GLU A 149 -4.27 -3.50 -11.60
C GLU A 149 -4.90 -2.51 -10.62
N LYS A 150 -4.08 -1.65 -10.03
CA LYS A 150 -4.58 -0.58 -9.19
C LYS A 150 -5.36 0.40 -10.06
N PRO A 151 -6.60 0.78 -9.69
CA PRO A 151 -7.28 1.87 -10.38
C PRO A 151 -6.41 3.13 -10.36
N GLU A 152 -6.21 3.74 -11.50
CA GLU A 152 -5.57 5.05 -11.59
C GLU A 152 -6.63 6.11 -11.28
N HIS A 153 -6.41 6.82 -10.20
CA HIS A 153 -7.25 7.94 -9.79
C HIS A 153 -6.61 9.26 -10.17
N SER A 154 -7.45 10.24 -10.45
CA SER A 154 -7.00 11.63 -10.58
C SER A 154 -6.37 12.11 -9.26
N PRO A 155 -5.43 13.07 -9.28
CA PRO A 155 -4.77 13.57 -8.08
C PRO A 155 -5.72 14.09 -7.00
N VAL A 156 -6.86 14.66 -7.40
CA VAL A 156 -7.89 15.14 -6.46
C VAL A 156 -8.59 13.97 -5.78
N VAL A 157 -8.88 12.90 -6.52
CA VAL A 157 -9.52 11.69 -5.97
C VAL A 157 -8.59 10.98 -5.02
N ASP A 158 -7.32 10.77 -5.39
CA ASP A 158 -6.31 10.22 -4.48
C ASP A 158 -6.20 11.02 -3.18
N ALA A 159 -6.31 12.33 -3.25
CA ALA A 159 -6.27 13.19 -2.08
C ALA A 159 -7.53 13.07 -1.21
N LEU A 160 -8.71 12.99 -1.80
CA LEU A 160 -9.97 12.76 -1.10
C LEU A 160 -9.97 11.42 -0.35
N VAL A 161 -9.54 10.36 -1.02
CA VAL A 161 -9.38 9.02 -0.42
C VAL A 161 -8.35 9.05 0.72
N LYS A 162 -7.18 9.64 0.49
CA LYS A 162 -6.10 9.71 1.49
C LYS A 162 -6.47 10.51 2.74
N GLN A 163 -7.32 11.54 2.58
CA GLN A 163 -7.81 12.36 3.69
C GLN A 163 -9.10 11.79 4.29
N HIS A 164 -9.56 10.62 3.84
CA HIS A 164 -10.79 9.94 4.29
C HIS A 164 -12.08 10.76 4.10
N LEU A 165 -12.09 11.75 3.23
CA LEU A 165 -13.22 12.67 3.06
C LEU A 165 -14.41 11.99 2.37
N LEU A 166 -14.18 11.01 1.51
CA LEU A 166 -15.25 10.20 0.92
C LEU A 166 -15.97 9.41 2.03
N PHE A 167 -15.21 8.66 2.83
CA PHE A 167 -15.74 7.88 3.95
C PHE A 167 -16.46 8.76 5.00
N GLU A 168 -15.90 9.93 5.34
CA GLU A 168 -16.55 10.85 6.29
C GLU A 168 -17.90 11.34 5.75
N PHE A 169 -17.95 11.71 4.46
CA PHE A 169 -19.20 12.14 3.85
C PHE A 169 -20.21 10.99 3.76
N ALA A 170 -19.80 9.81 3.30
CA ALA A 170 -20.66 8.62 3.24
C ALA A 170 -21.25 8.29 4.62
N SER A 171 -20.43 8.34 5.68
CA SER A 171 -20.89 8.16 7.06
C SER A 171 -21.90 9.21 7.50
N LEU A 172 -21.65 10.49 7.15
CA LEU A 172 -22.58 11.59 7.42
C LEU A 172 -23.88 11.43 6.64
N TYR A 173 -23.80 11.07 5.36
CA TYR A 173 -24.94 10.80 4.51
C TYR A 173 -25.81 9.68 5.10
N ARG A 174 -25.17 8.55 5.44
CA ARG A 174 -25.86 7.40 6.06
C ARG A 174 -26.53 7.77 7.38
N SER A 175 -25.94 8.64 8.18
CA SER A 175 -26.55 9.09 9.46
C SER A 175 -27.82 9.92 9.30
N LYS A 176 -28.01 10.55 8.14
CA LYS A 176 -29.17 11.36 7.81
C LYS A 176 -30.29 10.57 7.12
N HIS A 177 -30.01 9.34 6.66
CA HIS A 177 -30.95 8.50 5.91
C HIS A 177 -31.19 7.21 6.69
N GLU A 178 -32.42 6.94 7.11
CA GLU A 178 -32.80 5.72 7.85
C GLU A 178 -32.54 4.45 7.03
N SER A 179 -32.72 4.52 5.72
CA SER A 179 -32.43 3.45 4.77
C SER A 179 -31.79 4.01 3.50
N ILE A 180 -30.95 3.21 2.88
CA ILE A 180 -30.39 3.43 1.54
C ILE A 180 -30.65 2.19 0.72
N ASP A 181 -30.70 2.33 -0.59
CA ASP A 181 -30.84 1.20 -1.49
C ASP A 181 -29.64 0.22 -1.39
N SER A 182 -29.80 -0.98 -1.93
CA SER A 182 -28.69 -1.92 -2.03
C SER A 182 -27.55 -1.35 -2.89
N PRO A 183 -26.28 -1.75 -2.63
CA PRO A 183 -25.09 -1.16 -3.30
C PRO A 183 -25.16 -1.19 -4.84
N ASP A 184 -25.83 -2.19 -5.41
CA ASP A 184 -26.03 -2.34 -6.85
C ASP A 184 -27.08 -1.39 -7.45
N LYS A 185 -27.94 -0.78 -6.61
CA LYS A 185 -29.04 0.12 -7.03
C LYS A 185 -28.82 1.56 -6.57
N PHE A 186 -28.07 1.76 -5.51
CA PHE A 186 -27.84 3.09 -4.99
C PHE A 186 -27.11 3.96 -6.00
N LYS A 187 -27.62 5.15 -6.22
CA LYS A 187 -27.02 6.18 -7.08
C LYS A 187 -27.10 7.53 -6.42
N LEU A 188 -25.97 8.23 -6.42
CA LEU A 188 -25.85 9.56 -5.88
C LEU A 188 -26.58 10.56 -6.80
N SER A 189 -27.54 11.32 -6.26
CA SER A 189 -28.22 12.37 -7.03
C SER A 189 -27.31 13.60 -7.21
N ASP A 190 -27.69 14.48 -8.16
CA ASP A 190 -26.98 15.76 -8.34
C ASP A 190 -26.99 16.61 -7.07
N LYS A 191 -28.11 16.60 -6.35
CA LYS A 191 -28.25 17.28 -5.06
C LYS A 191 -27.31 16.74 -4.00
N ASP A 192 -27.18 15.41 -3.89
CA ASP A 192 -26.27 14.79 -2.94
C ASP A 192 -24.82 15.16 -3.27
N TYR A 193 -24.48 15.25 -4.56
CA TYR A 193 -23.16 15.70 -4.98
C TYR A 193 -22.90 17.19 -4.67
N GLU A 194 -23.91 18.04 -4.74
CA GLU A 194 -23.80 19.42 -4.29
C GLU A 194 -23.57 19.50 -2.77
N GLU A 195 -24.24 18.64 -1.98
CA GLU A 195 -24.00 18.52 -0.54
C GLU A 195 -22.56 18.03 -0.25
N PHE A 196 -22.06 17.07 -1.01
CA PHE A 196 -20.67 16.64 -0.95
C PHE A 196 -19.70 17.78 -1.26
N SER A 197 -19.96 18.55 -2.31
CA SER A 197 -19.12 19.70 -2.69
C SER A 197 -19.09 20.76 -1.58
N ALA A 198 -20.23 21.06 -0.96
CA ALA A 198 -20.31 21.96 0.18
C ALA A 198 -19.56 21.40 1.41
N PHE A 199 -19.66 20.09 1.66
CA PHE A 199 -18.92 19.43 2.71
C PHE A 199 -17.40 19.59 2.52
N ILE A 200 -16.89 19.34 1.32
CA ILE A 200 -15.45 19.47 0.99
C ILE A 200 -14.99 20.92 1.21
N GLN A 201 -15.78 21.92 0.80
CA GLN A 201 -15.48 23.33 1.05
C GLN A 201 -15.41 23.63 2.56
N SER A 202 -16.34 23.09 3.36
CA SER A 202 -16.34 23.29 4.81
C SER A 202 -15.10 22.69 5.52
N LYS A 203 -14.47 21.68 4.91
CA LYS A 203 -13.25 21.05 5.42
C LYS A 203 -11.97 21.79 5.02
N ASN A 204 -12.06 22.91 4.28
CA ASN A 204 -10.91 23.60 3.70
C ASN A 204 -10.00 22.65 2.91
N PHE A 205 -10.60 21.73 2.15
CA PHE A 205 -9.87 20.72 1.40
C PHE A 205 -8.86 21.33 0.46
N SER A 206 -7.65 20.85 0.54
CA SER A 206 -6.58 21.18 -0.39
C SER A 206 -5.69 19.96 -0.61
N TYR A 207 -5.00 19.93 -1.75
CA TYR A 207 -4.09 18.83 -2.06
C TYR A 207 -2.89 19.33 -2.86
N LYS A 208 -1.79 18.57 -2.78
CA LYS A 208 -0.58 18.79 -3.57
C LYS A 208 -0.45 17.69 -4.61
N SER A 209 -0.48 18.07 -5.89
CA SER A 209 -0.19 17.19 -7.01
C SER A 209 1.32 17.01 -7.23
N GLU A 210 1.73 16.08 -8.09
CA GLU A 210 3.12 15.98 -8.52
C GLU A 210 3.58 17.27 -9.23
N THR A 211 2.68 17.93 -9.96
CA THR A 211 2.95 19.24 -10.57
C THR A 211 3.32 20.28 -9.52
N ASP A 212 2.62 20.36 -8.38
CA ASP A 212 2.97 21.28 -7.29
C ASP A 212 4.38 21.00 -6.74
N LYS A 213 4.75 19.74 -6.62
CA LYS A 213 6.08 19.33 -6.15
C LYS A 213 7.17 19.72 -7.14
N LEU A 214 6.90 19.53 -8.44
CA LEU A 214 7.84 19.94 -9.50
C LEU A 214 8.02 21.46 -9.53
N PHE A 215 6.96 22.22 -9.38
CA PHE A 215 7.04 23.68 -9.25
C PHE A 215 7.86 24.09 -8.02
N ALA A 216 7.62 23.47 -6.87
CA ALA A 216 8.38 23.73 -5.66
C ALA A 216 9.89 23.44 -5.86
N LYS A 217 10.20 22.30 -6.51
CA LYS A 217 11.57 21.92 -6.82
C LYS A 217 12.21 22.86 -7.85
N LEU A 218 11.45 23.27 -8.86
CA LEU A 218 11.93 24.26 -9.84
C LEU A 218 12.33 25.57 -9.15
N LYS A 219 11.50 26.07 -8.22
CA LYS A 219 11.80 27.27 -7.45
C LYS A 219 13.08 27.11 -6.63
N GLU A 220 13.22 25.98 -5.91
CA GLU A 220 14.40 25.67 -5.10
C GLU A 220 15.67 25.67 -5.97
N THR A 221 15.68 24.85 -7.03
CA THR A 221 16.83 24.71 -7.93
C THR A 221 17.21 26.04 -8.61
N THR A 222 16.23 26.76 -9.14
CA THR A 222 16.52 28.04 -9.82
C THR A 222 16.95 29.14 -8.85
N SER A 223 16.55 29.07 -7.59
CA SER A 223 17.04 29.99 -6.54
C SER A 223 18.50 29.68 -6.19
N GLU A 224 18.87 28.41 -6.04
CA GLU A 224 20.26 27.98 -5.79
C GLU A 224 21.18 28.38 -6.95
N GLU A 225 20.72 28.19 -8.18
CA GLU A 225 21.45 28.54 -9.39
C GLU A 225 21.38 30.04 -9.77
N LYS A 226 20.64 30.86 -8.97
CA LYS A 226 20.45 32.32 -9.17
C LYS A 226 19.71 32.70 -10.47
N TYR A 227 18.89 31.79 -11.00
CA TYR A 227 18.05 32.06 -12.17
C TYR A 227 16.60 32.40 -11.84
N TYR A 228 16.18 32.30 -10.57
CA TYR A 228 14.78 32.50 -10.18
C TYR A 228 14.21 33.84 -10.61
N ASP A 229 14.97 34.93 -10.45
CA ASP A 229 14.50 36.28 -10.82
C ASP A 229 14.18 36.40 -12.33
N ALA A 230 14.91 35.67 -13.17
CA ALA A 230 14.67 35.67 -14.62
C ALA A 230 13.36 34.96 -15.03
N ILE A 231 12.90 33.98 -14.23
CA ILE A 231 11.70 33.20 -14.55
C ILE A 231 10.52 33.53 -13.63
N LYS A 232 10.69 34.39 -12.64
CA LYS A 232 9.73 34.62 -11.55
C LYS A 232 8.32 34.93 -12.03
N VAL A 233 8.18 35.83 -13.01
CA VAL A 233 6.87 36.25 -13.54
C VAL A 233 6.12 35.06 -14.15
N ALA A 234 6.78 34.33 -15.06
CA ALA A 234 6.19 33.16 -15.71
C ALA A 234 5.87 32.04 -14.70
N TYR A 235 6.71 31.87 -13.68
CA TYR A 235 6.53 30.92 -12.60
C TYR A 235 5.26 31.24 -11.77
N GLU A 236 5.11 32.49 -11.32
CA GLU A 236 3.97 32.93 -10.52
C GLU A 236 2.64 32.89 -11.30
N GLU A 237 2.68 33.27 -12.59
CA GLU A 237 1.54 33.13 -13.50
C GLU A 237 1.11 31.66 -13.67
N SER A 238 2.08 30.77 -13.88
CA SER A 238 1.83 29.34 -14.00
C SER A 238 1.22 28.74 -12.73
N LEU A 239 1.70 29.11 -11.55
CA LEU A 239 1.13 28.70 -10.27
C LEU A 239 -0.32 29.20 -10.10
N THR A 240 -0.59 30.44 -10.50
CA THR A 240 -1.93 31.01 -10.43
C THR A 240 -2.89 30.26 -11.34
N ASN A 241 -2.47 29.92 -12.55
CA ASN A 241 -3.27 29.15 -13.49
C ASN A 241 -3.50 27.71 -13.02
N LEU A 242 -2.48 27.07 -12.41
CA LEU A 242 -2.61 25.75 -11.80
C LEU A 242 -3.62 25.78 -10.62
N SER A 243 -3.56 26.78 -9.76
CA SER A 243 -4.51 26.95 -8.66
C SER A 243 -5.96 27.05 -9.15
N LYS A 244 -6.21 27.91 -10.15
CA LYS A 244 -7.53 28.07 -10.77
C LYS A 244 -8.05 26.79 -11.44
N ALA A 245 -7.15 26.00 -12.05
CA ALA A 245 -7.52 24.72 -12.62
C ALA A 245 -7.96 23.74 -11.51
N LYS A 246 -7.21 23.69 -10.42
CA LYS A 246 -7.49 22.79 -9.28
C LYS A 246 -8.80 23.08 -8.57
N GLU A 247 -9.26 24.34 -8.55
CA GLU A 247 -10.59 24.71 -8.00
C GLU A 247 -11.74 23.98 -8.71
N LYS A 248 -11.53 23.59 -9.97
CA LYS A 248 -12.54 22.89 -10.78
C LYS A 248 -12.39 21.37 -10.73
N ASP A 249 -11.34 20.83 -10.13
CA ASP A 249 -11.01 19.40 -10.21
C ASP A 249 -12.08 18.50 -9.58
N VAL A 250 -12.68 18.91 -8.47
CA VAL A 250 -13.76 18.15 -7.83
C VAL A 250 -14.97 18.03 -8.76
N LEU A 251 -15.31 19.10 -9.49
CA LEU A 251 -16.42 19.06 -10.45
C LEU A 251 -16.03 18.32 -11.73
N ALA A 252 -14.82 18.52 -12.23
CA ALA A 252 -14.32 17.85 -13.43
C ALA A 252 -14.23 16.33 -13.29
N ASN A 253 -13.99 15.85 -12.06
CA ASN A 253 -13.91 14.43 -11.73
C ASN A 253 -15.18 13.88 -11.05
N LYS A 254 -16.33 14.55 -11.25
CA LYS A 254 -17.61 14.19 -10.63
C LYS A 254 -17.97 12.73 -10.81
N ALA A 255 -17.86 12.20 -12.02
CA ALA A 255 -18.24 10.81 -12.31
C ALA A 255 -17.42 9.79 -11.52
N GLU A 256 -16.10 10.00 -11.42
CA GLU A 256 -15.19 9.15 -10.66
C GLU A 256 -15.48 9.25 -9.15
N ILE A 257 -15.62 10.46 -8.63
CA ILE A 257 -15.92 10.73 -7.21
C ILE A 257 -17.27 10.12 -6.81
N ALA A 258 -18.31 10.31 -7.64
CA ALA A 258 -19.64 9.75 -7.37
C ALA A 258 -19.60 8.23 -7.30
N THR A 259 -18.91 7.57 -8.23
CA THR A 259 -18.74 6.11 -8.20
C THR A 259 -18.06 5.63 -6.92
N LEU A 260 -17.05 6.33 -6.43
CA LEU A 260 -16.38 5.98 -5.19
C LEU A 260 -17.28 6.21 -3.97
N LEU A 261 -18.04 7.32 -3.94
CA LEU A 261 -19.00 7.59 -2.86
C LEU A 261 -20.15 6.56 -2.81
N GLU A 262 -20.59 6.07 -3.96
CA GLU A 262 -21.60 5.01 -4.06
C GLU A 262 -21.09 3.65 -3.51
N ASN A 263 -19.78 3.44 -3.50
CA ASN A 263 -19.15 2.21 -3.02
C ASN A 263 -18.74 2.27 -1.53
N GLU A 264 -18.67 3.46 -0.92
CA GLU A 264 -18.37 3.64 0.51
C GLU A 264 -19.63 3.38 1.37
#